data_7118f00db1e26fdb6e53cf5bb9d915fa
#
_entry.id   7118f00db1e26fdb6e53cf5bb9d915fa
#
_cell.length_a   1.000
_cell.length_b   1.000
_cell.length_c   1.000
_cell.angle_alpha   90.00
_cell.angle_beta   90.00
_cell.angle_gamma   90.00
#
_symmetry.space_group_name_H-M   'P 1'
#
loop_
_entity.id
_entity.type
_entity.pdbx_description
1 polymer ?
#
loop_
_entity_poly.entity_id
_entity_poly.type
_entity_poly.pdbx_seq_one_letter_code
_entity_poly.pdbx_strand_id
1 'polypeptide(L)'
;MNAVESKVDLSVKIGGLTLRNPIMPASGTFAEGLEKVLDFDRLGACVTKTITRELRTGNPLPRVVERPGSLINAIGIPSKGVAYFLEKTMPHYAGYSTPLVVSISAPTAEGFASLAAELTIPGITAIEANISCPNIDEDGKVFA
;
A
#
# COMPACT_ATOMS: atom_id res chain seq x y z
N MET A 1 -13.04 31.29 29.01
CA MET A 1 -11.66 31.04 28.61
C MET A 1 -11.70 30.49 27.19
N ASN A 2 -11.39 31.29 26.19
CA ASN A 2 -11.31 30.82 24.81
C ASN A 2 -10.02 29.99 24.69
N ALA A 3 -10.17 28.69 24.47
CA ALA A 3 -9.04 27.86 24.09
C ALA A 3 -8.45 28.42 22.79
N VAL A 4 -7.23 28.88 22.83
CA VAL A 4 -6.47 29.17 21.61
C VAL A 4 -6.23 27.83 20.93
N GLU A 5 -7.02 27.53 19.90
CA GLU A 5 -6.70 26.45 18.98
C GLU A 5 -5.37 26.78 18.31
N SER A 6 -4.28 26.27 18.87
CA SER A 6 -2.99 26.30 18.18
C SER A 6 -3.13 25.33 17.00
N LYS A 7 -3.35 25.86 15.79
CA LYS A 7 -3.29 25.08 14.56
C LYS A 7 -1.83 24.69 14.31
N VAL A 8 -1.45 23.51 14.79
CA VAL A 8 -0.17 22.91 14.42
C VAL A 8 -0.27 22.49 12.96
N ASP A 9 0.61 22.99 12.11
CA ASP A 9 0.74 22.51 10.74
C ASP A 9 1.44 21.15 10.74
N LEU A 10 0.71 20.10 10.35
CA LEU A 10 1.22 18.74 10.24
C LEU A 10 1.57 18.38 8.78
N SER A 11 1.50 19.31 7.85
CA SER A 11 1.81 19.05 6.44
C SER A 11 3.25 18.64 6.26
N VAL A 12 3.47 17.68 5.35
CA VAL A 12 4.81 17.18 4.98
C VAL A 12 4.95 17.11 3.47
N LYS A 13 6.19 17.24 2.99
CA LYS A 13 6.52 17.10 1.57
C LYS A 13 7.37 15.86 1.32
N ILE A 14 6.97 15.08 0.33
CA ILE A 14 7.71 13.93 -0.17
C ILE A 14 7.93 14.14 -1.68
N GLY A 15 9.13 14.58 -2.05
CA GLY A 15 9.39 15.02 -3.43
C GLY A 15 8.45 16.17 -3.82
N GLY A 16 7.69 15.98 -4.89
CA GLY A 16 6.70 16.96 -5.37
C GLY A 16 5.33 16.85 -4.69
N LEU A 17 5.11 15.84 -3.86
CA LEU A 17 3.82 15.59 -3.21
C LEU A 17 3.75 16.28 -1.84
N THR A 18 2.69 17.06 -1.62
CA THR A 18 2.39 17.64 -0.30
C THR A 18 1.23 16.86 0.34
N LEU A 19 1.49 16.28 1.52
CA LEU A 19 0.50 15.56 2.33
C LEU A 19 0.01 16.48 3.45
N ARG A 20 -1.27 16.36 3.83
CA ARG A 20 -1.87 17.14 4.92
C ARG A 20 -1.32 16.80 6.30
N ASN A 21 -0.77 15.59 6.45
CA ASN A 21 -0.08 15.09 7.65
C ASN A 21 0.80 13.89 7.28
N PRO A 22 1.72 13.43 8.15
CA PRO A 22 2.64 12.33 7.86
C PRO A 22 2.03 10.93 8.03
N ILE A 23 0.75 10.82 8.39
CA ILE A 23 0.14 9.53 8.73
C ILE A 23 -0.33 8.84 7.47
N MET A 24 0.22 7.67 7.19
CA MET A 24 -0.21 6.77 6.14
C MET A 24 -0.04 5.31 6.58
N PRO A 25 -0.92 4.41 6.13
CA PRO A 25 -0.82 2.99 6.46
C PRO A 25 0.32 2.32 5.69
N ALA A 26 0.79 1.18 6.21
CA ALA A 26 1.74 0.34 5.51
C ALA A 26 1.03 -0.58 4.51
N SER A 27 1.62 -0.80 3.33
CA SER A 27 1.10 -1.63 2.24
C SER A 27 0.78 -3.08 2.62
N GLY A 28 1.37 -3.57 3.71
CA GLY A 28 1.12 -4.94 4.20
C GLY A 28 -0.16 -5.12 5.01
N THR A 29 -0.72 -4.06 5.56
CA THR A 29 -1.74 -4.12 6.63
C THR A 29 -3.03 -3.39 6.32
N PHE A 30 -3.09 -2.63 5.25
CA PHE A 30 -4.23 -1.79 4.90
C PHE A 30 -5.00 -2.36 3.72
N ALA A 31 -6.33 -2.33 3.81
CA ALA A 31 -7.21 -2.83 2.76
C ALA A 31 -8.56 -2.12 2.81
N GLU A 32 -9.33 -2.31 1.73
CA GLU A 32 -10.73 -1.91 1.63
C GLU A 32 -11.53 -2.55 2.78
N GLY A 33 -12.49 -1.84 3.31
CA GLY A 33 -13.32 -2.26 4.44
C GLY A 33 -12.89 -1.63 5.76
N LEU A 34 -11.67 -1.11 5.88
CA LEU A 34 -11.24 -0.34 7.06
C LEU A 34 -11.89 1.04 7.14
N GLU A 35 -12.49 1.55 6.06
CA GLU A 35 -13.31 2.77 6.06
C GLU A 35 -14.49 2.72 7.04
N LYS A 36 -14.90 1.52 7.45
CA LYS A 36 -15.94 1.33 8.47
C LYS A 36 -15.50 1.77 9.88
N VAL A 37 -14.20 1.84 10.11
CA VAL A 37 -13.61 2.17 11.42
C VAL A 37 -12.65 3.35 11.36
N LEU A 38 -12.20 3.74 10.17
CA LEU A 38 -11.25 4.83 9.95
C LEU A 38 -11.71 5.68 8.77
N ASP A 39 -11.87 6.97 9.00
CA ASP A 39 -12.07 7.95 7.95
C ASP A 39 -10.78 8.14 7.15
N PHE A 40 -10.76 7.68 5.90
CA PHE A 40 -9.59 7.75 5.02
C PHE A 40 -9.20 9.20 4.70
N ASP A 41 -10.15 10.12 4.66
CA ASP A 41 -9.85 11.54 4.42
C ASP A 41 -9.09 12.23 5.58
N ARG A 42 -8.91 11.55 6.69
CA ARG A 42 -8.03 12.01 7.78
C ARG A 42 -6.57 11.61 7.60
N LEU A 43 -6.27 10.70 6.69
CA LEU A 43 -4.90 10.25 6.41
C LEU A 43 -4.15 11.26 5.53
N GLY A 44 -2.83 11.27 5.61
CA GLY A 44 -1.98 12.00 4.68
C GLY A 44 -1.95 11.37 3.30
N ALA A 45 -1.94 10.03 3.25
CA ALA A 45 -2.12 9.24 2.04
C ALA A 45 -2.74 7.88 2.37
N CYS A 46 -3.46 7.28 1.41
CA CYS A 46 -3.82 5.87 1.43
C CYS A 46 -2.76 5.06 0.67
N VAL A 47 -2.23 4.00 1.30
CA VAL A 47 -1.28 3.09 0.65
C VAL A 47 -1.98 1.74 0.46
N THR A 48 -2.05 1.26 -0.78
CA THR A 48 -2.76 0.01 -1.06
C THR A 48 -1.99 -1.22 -0.59
N LYS A 49 -2.68 -2.34 -0.42
CA LYS A 49 -2.04 -3.66 -0.39
C LYS A 49 -1.21 -3.83 -1.65
N THR A 50 0.00 -4.39 -1.52
CA THR A 50 0.90 -4.60 -2.65
C THR A 50 0.23 -5.40 -3.77
N ILE A 51 0.31 -4.89 -4.99
CA ILE A 51 -0.30 -5.43 -6.20
C ILE A 51 0.78 -6.11 -7.04
N THR A 52 0.45 -7.25 -7.61
CA THR A 52 1.27 -7.96 -8.59
C THR A 52 0.60 -7.96 -9.96
N ARG A 53 1.35 -8.27 -11.03
CA ARG A 53 0.83 -8.38 -12.39
C ARG A 53 -0.37 -9.34 -12.43
N GLU A 54 -0.14 -10.55 -11.97
CA GLU A 54 -1.11 -11.62 -11.95
C GLU A 54 -1.67 -11.86 -10.54
N LEU A 55 -2.74 -12.65 -10.46
CA LEU A 55 -3.25 -13.17 -9.20
C LEU A 55 -2.17 -13.96 -8.47
N ARG A 56 -1.98 -13.65 -7.20
CA ARG A 56 -1.08 -14.34 -6.30
C ARG A 56 -1.82 -14.78 -5.05
N THR A 57 -1.85 -16.07 -4.78
CA THR A 57 -2.55 -16.61 -3.60
C THR A 57 -1.79 -16.38 -2.29
N GLY A 58 -0.48 -16.12 -2.38
CA GLY A 58 0.43 -16.08 -1.23
C GLY A 58 0.88 -17.47 -0.82
N ASN A 59 1.61 -17.55 0.29
CA ASN A 59 2.19 -18.81 0.76
C ASN A 59 1.12 -19.77 1.33
N PRO A 60 1.40 -21.07 1.44
CA PRO A 60 0.53 -22.04 2.12
C PRO A 60 0.25 -21.66 3.59
N LEU A 61 -0.86 -22.14 4.12
CA LEU A 61 -1.18 -22.00 5.54
C LEU A 61 -0.41 -23.04 6.40
N PRO A 62 -0.05 -22.70 7.66
CA PRO A 62 -0.30 -21.45 8.37
C PRO A 62 0.69 -20.33 7.96
N ARG A 63 0.21 -19.10 7.87
CA ARG A 63 1.02 -17.92 7.46
C ARG A 63 1.48 -17.06 8.62
N VAL A 64 0.91 -17.26 9.79
CA VAL A 64 1.23 -16.51 11.01
C VAL A 64 1.30 -17.47 12.16
N VAL A 65 2.35 -17.34 12.98
CA VAL A 65 2.55 -18.11 14.19
C VAL A 65 2.92 -17.15 15.32
N GLU A 66 2.15 -17.20 16.39
CA GLU A 66 2.42 -16.45 17.60
C GLU A 66 3.35 -17.25 18.52
N ARG A 67 4.32 -16.57 19.13
CA ARG A 67 5.22 -17.06 20.16
C ARG A 67 5.25 -16.07 21.30
N PRO A 68 5.61 -16.47 22.53
CA PRO A 68 5.78 -15.53 23.63
C PRO A 68 6.71 -14.37 23.24
N GLY A 69 6.19 -13.14 23.23
CA GLY A 69 6.94 -11.92 22.89
C GLY A 69 7.28 -11.73 21.41
N SER A 70 6.75 -12.56 20.49
CA SER A 70 7.02 -12.42 19.05
C SER A 70 5.90 -12.95 18.17
N LEU A 71 5.87 -12.50 16.92
CA LEU A 71 4.97 -12.95 15.87
C LEU A 71 5.79 -13.21 14.61
N ILE A 72 5.73 -14.43 14.09
CA ILE A 72 6.43 -14.84 12.87
C ILE A 72 5.39 -14.93 11.75
N ASN A 73 5.71 -14.38 10.59
CA ASN A 73 4.81 -14.48 9.44
C ASN A 73 5.55 -14.88 8.16
N ALA A 74 4.81 -15.51 7.25
CA ALA A 74 5.21 -15.86 5.90
C ALA A 74 4.00 -15.67 4.97
N ILE A 75 3.60 -14.43 4.74
CA ILE A 75 2.34 -14.12 4.03
C ILE A 75 2.45 -14.36 2.52
N GLY A 76 3.55 -13.98 1.86
CA GLY A 76 3.81 -14.24 0.45
C GLY A 76 3.07 -13.33 -0.54
N ILE A 77 2.81 -12.08 -0.16
CA ILE A 77 2.16 -11.03 -0.99
C ILE A 77 0.93 -11.55 -1.75
N PRO A 78 -0.16 -11.97 -1.08
CA PRO A 78 -1.40 -12.29 -1.77
C PRO A 78 -1.93 -11.03 -2.49
N SER A 79 -2.28 -11.20 -3.76
CA SER A 79 -2.75 -10.11 -4.63
C SER A 79 -3.79 -10.65 -5.59
N LYS A 80 -4.81 -9.85 -5.90
CA LYS A 80 -5.83 -10.18 -6.90
C LYS A 80 -5.39 -9.82 -8.32
N GLY A 81 -4.20 -9.25 -8.48
CA GLY A 81 -3.65 -8.80 -9.75
C GLY A 81 -4.08 -7.38 -10.14
N VAL A 82 -3.33 -6.80 -11.09
CA VAL A 82 -3.52 -5.41 -11.52
C VAL A 82 -4.89 -5.19 -12.18
N ALA A 83 -5.36 -6.14 -12.97
CA ALA A 83 -6.67 -6.03 -13.64
C ALA A 83 -7.82 -5.89 -12.63
N TYR A 84 -7.82 -6.73 -11.58
CA TYR A 84 -8.81 -6.62 -10.51
C TYR A 84 -8.69 -5.29 -9.75
N PHE A 85 -7.47 -4.84 -9.50
CA PHE A 85 -7.24 -3.56 -8.84
C PHE A 85 -7.87 -2.41 -9.63
N LEU A 86 -7.59 -2.33 -10.92
CA LEU A 86 -8.11 -1.26 -11.78
C LEU A 86 -9.64 -1.29 -11.89
N GLU A 87 -10.22 -2.49 -12.00
CA GLU A 87 -11.66 -2.64 -12.19
C GLU A 87 -12.46 -2.48 -10.90
N LYS A 88 -11.98 -3.01 -9.78
CA LYS A 88 -12.76 -3.14 -8.54
C LYS A 88 -12.24 -2.29 -7.39
N THR A 89 -10.92 -2.25 -7.19
CA THR A 89 -10.32 -1.62 -5.99
C THR A 89 -10.11 -0.12 -6.18
N MET A 90 -9.56 0.30 -7.30
CA MET A 90 -9.28 1.69 -7.58
C MET A 90 -10.54 2.59 -7.54
N PRO A 91 -11.70 2.21 -8.12
CA PRO A 91 -12.92 3.01 -8.02
C PRO A 91 -13.40 3.23 -6.58
N HIS A 92 -13.13 2.29 -5.67
CA HIS A 92 -13.42 2.47 -4.25
C HIS A 92 -12.62 3.62 -3.65
N TYR A 93 -11.33 3.73 -3.96
CA TYR A 93 -10.47 4.81 -3.46
C TYR A 93 -10.75 6.16 -4.13
N ALA A 94 -11.33 6.18 -5.33
CA ALA A 94 -11.67 7.40 -6.04
C ALA A 94 -12.73 8.27 -5.33
N GLY A 95 -13.43 7.72 -4.34
CA GLY A 95 -14.39 8.45 -3.50
C GLY A 95 -13.75 9.35 -2.43
N TYR A 96 -12.44 9.22 -2.19
CA TYR A 96 -11.73 9.95 -1.15
C TYR A 96 -10.85 11.07 -1.73
N SER A 97 -10.68 12.15 -0.96
CA SER A 97 -9.80 13.27 -1.32
C SER A 97 -8.32 13.00 -0.99
N THR A 98 -8.05 11.95 -0.24
CA THR A 98 -6.71 11.56 0.20
C THR A 98 -5.88 11.00 -0.95
N PRO A 99 -4.62 11.43 -1.11
CA PRO A 99 -3.73 10.89 -2.13
C PRO A 99 -3.62 9.37 -2.07
N LEU A 100 -3.70 8.71 -3.22
CA LEU A 100 -3.57 7.25 -3.35
C LEU A 100 -2.15 6.90 -3.78
N VAL A 101 -1.46 6.12 -2.94
CA VAL A 101 -0.16 5.51 -3.23
C VAL A 101 -0.40 4.03 -3.50
N VAL A 102 -0.01 3.56 -4.67
CA VAL A 102 -0.19 2.16 -5.05
C VAL A 102 1.11 1.39 -4.87
N SER A 103 1.09 0.43 -3.95
CA SER A 103 2.23 -0.47 -3.73
C SER A 103 2.24 -1.59 -4.76
N ILE A 104 3.38 -1.82 -5.40
CA ILE A 104 3.58 -2.84 -6.43
C ILE A 104 4.74 -3.77 -6.11
N SER A 105 4.67 -5.01 -6.61
CA SER A 105 5.78 -5.96 -6.58
C SER A 105 5.85 -6.74 -7.88
N ALA A 106 7.07 -6.97 -8.35
CA ALA A 106 7.37 -7.73 -9.55
C ALA A 106 8.68 -8.50 -9.37
N PRO A 107 8.91 -9.60 -10.12
CA PRO A 107 10.13 -10.40 -9.99
C PRO A 107 11.35 -9.76 -10.65
N THR A 108 11.17 -8.79 -11.54
CA THR A 108 12.27 -8.13 -12.28
C THR A 108 12.08 -6.62 -12.36
N ALA A 109 13.16 -5.90 -12.64
CA ALA A 109 13.12 -4.45 -12.85
C ALA A 109 12.19 -4.05 -14.01
N GLU A 110 12.19 -4.83 -15.10
CA GLU A 110 11.31 -4.62 -16.25
C GLU A 110 9.84 -4.84 -15.86
N GLY A 111 9.58 -5.83 -14.99
CA GLY A 111 8.25 -6.09 -14.43
C GLY A 111 7.75 -4.92 -13.59
N PHE A 112 8.61 -4.36 -12.73
CA PHE A 112 8.29 -3.14 -11.97
C PHE A 112 8.03 -1.96 -12.91
N ALA A 113 8.88 -1.73 -13.90
CA ALA A 113 8.71 -0.63 -14.86
C ALA A 113 7.40 -0.75 -15.64
N SER A 114 7.09 -1.94 -16.15
CA SER A 114 5.85 -2.21 -16.88
C SER A 114 4.61 -2.00 -16.01
N LEU A 115 4.62 -2.50 -14.77
CA LEU A 115 3.50 -2.37 -13.85
C LEU A 115 3.31 -0.92 -13.39
N ALA A 116 4.41 -0.20 -13.12
CA ALA A 116 4.37 1.21 -12.79
C ALA A 116 3.83 2.07 -13.94
N ALA A 117 4.24 1.80 -15.18
CA ALA A 117 3.74 2.50 -16.36
C ALA A 117 2.22 2.33 -16.52
N GLU A 118 1.70 1.12 -16.34
CA GLU A 118 0.26 0.83 -16.42
C GLU A 118 -0.55 1.54 -15.33
N LEU A 119 0.04 1.70 -14.14
CA LEU A 119 -0.58 2.35 -12.99
C LEU A 119 -0.33 3.87 -12.93
N THR A 120 0.40 4.43 -13.88
CA THR A 120 0.58 5.88 -14.01
C THR A 120 -0.63 6.49 -14.72
N ILE A 121 -1.75 6.56 -14.02
CA ILE A 121 -3.05 7.02 -14.52
C ILE A 121 -3.70 7.99 -13.55
N PRO A 122 -4.67 8.81 -13.99
CA PRO A 122 -5.41 9.70 -13.10
C PRO A 122 -6.03 8.96 -11.92
N GLY A 123 -5.94 9.55 -10.73
CA GLY A 123 -6.43 8.96 -9.47
C GLY A 123 -5.36 8.22 -8.67
N ILE A 124 -4.20 7.92 -9.26
CA ILE A 124 -3.03 7.38 -8.55
C ILE A 124 -2.00 8.50 -8.42
N THR A 125 -1.61 8.80 -7.18
CA THR A 125 -0.73 9.94 -6.88
C THR A 125 0.75 9.53 -6.92
N ALA A 126 1.07 8.32 -6.44
CA ALA A 126 2.43 7.81 -6.41
C ALA A 126 2.45 6.27 -6.46
N ILE A 127 3.59 5.72 -6.84
CA ILE A 127 3.87 4.29 -6.83
C ILE A 127 4.88 3.98 -5.74
N GLU A 128 4.59 2.98 -4.91
CA GLU A 128 5.53 2.39 -3.95
C GLU A 128 6.09 1.09 -4.52
N ALA A 129 7.38 1.02 -4.77
CA ALA A 129 8.05 -0.21 -5.18
C ALA A 129 8.37 -1.05 -3.94
N ASN A 130 7.66 -2.17 -3.73
CA ASN A 130 7.93 -3.10 -2.64
C ASN A 130 9.11 -4.02 -3.03
N ILE A 131 10.30 -3.64 -2.57
CA ILE A 131 11.56 -4.34 -2.85
C ILE A 131 12.11 -5.09 -1.62
N SER A 132 11.36 -5.17 -0.54
CA SER A 132 11.88 -5.65 0.76
C SER A 132 11.14 -6.85 1.34
N CYS A 133 10.21 -7.48 0.62
CA CYS A 133 9.45 -8.59 1.17
C CYS A 133 10.22 -9.92 1.08
N PRO A 134 10.69 -10.51 2.21
CA PRO A 134 11.45 -11.76 2.21
C PRO A 134 10.57 -13.00 2.02
N ASN A 135 9.26 -12.87 2.01
CA ASN A 135 8.28 -13.96 2.01
C ASN A 135 7.80 -14.34 0.60
N ILE A 136 8.53 -13.96 -0.43
CA ILE A 136 8.33 -14.41 -1.80
C ILE A 136 9.45 -15.35 -2.17
N ASP A 137 9.10 -16.43 -2.94
CA ASP A 137 9.98 -17.54 -3.32
C ASP A 137 11.38 -17.14 -3.79
N GLU A 138 12.13 -18.08 -4.27
CA GLU A 138 13.56 -18.12 -4.65
C GLU A 138 14.14 -16.79 -5.19
N ASP A 139 13.31 -15.92 -5.74
CA ASP A 139 13.69 -14.61 -6.26
C ASP A 139 13.70 -13.47 -5.20
N GLY A 140 13.21 -13.72 -4.00
CA GLY A 140 13.22 -12.73 -2.90
C GLY A 140 14.62 -12.25 -2.49
N LYS A 141 15.65 -12.91 -2.99
CA LYS A 141 17.06 -12.50 -2.82
C LYS A 141 17.49 -11.39 -3.78
N VAL A 142 16.70 -11.07 -4.79
CA VAL A 142 17.10 -10.13 -5.85
C VAL A 142 16.96 -8.68 -5.41
N PHE A 143 16.06 -8.39 -4.46
CA PHE A 143 15.77 -7.03 -4.00
C PHE A 143 15.91 -6.86 -2.47
N ALA A 144 16.36 -7.85 -1.73
CA ALA A 144 16.55 -7.78 -0.28
C ALA A 144 17.99 -7.48 0.10
#